data_975ac1632b7062fb87ef0cd35516a327
#
_entry.id   975ac1632b7062fb87ef0cd35516a327
#
_cell.length_a   1.000
_cell.length_b   1.000
_cell.length_c   1.000
_cell.angle_alpha   90.00
_cell.angle_beta   90.00
_cell.angle_gamma   90.00
#
_symmetry.space_group_name_H-M   'P 1'
#
loop_
_entity.id
_entity.type
_entity.pdbx_description
1 polymer ?
#
loop_
_entity_poly.entity_id
_entity_poly.type
_entity_poly.pdbx_seq_one_letter_code
_entity_poly.pdbx_strand_id
1 'polypeptide(L)'
;FFLGDGVDDFAQAENFIRRRDPDALMLDVRGNNDFCCPNAPYYRVTDFGGVRLYLTHGHLERVKLTRSFLYERAREEKCDIAFYGHTHEPDMVTGVPMLVNPGAVCREQMAMLEVEDGRPRVKMLVF
;
A
#
# COMPACT_ATOMS: atom_id res chain seq x y z
N PHE A 1 -1.70 -4.19 -4.78
CA PHE A 1 -1.46 -2.75 -4.53
C PHE A 1 0.04 -2.47 -4.59
N PHE A 2 0.41 -1.36 -5.21
CA PHE A 2 1.79 -0.90 -5.32
C PHE A 2 1.95 0.46 -4.60
N LEU A 3 2.92 0.54 -3.69
CA LEU A 3 3.04 1.67 -2.76
C LEU A 3 4.07 2.73 -3.19
N GLY A 4 4.37 2.81 -4.49
CA GLY A 4 5.19 3.89 -5.05
C GLY A 4 6.69 3.57 -5.22
N ASP A 5 7.38 4.51 -5.87
CA ASP A 5 8.79 4.41 -6.27
C ASP A 5 9.07 3.26 -7.25
N GLY A 6 8.40 3.31 -8.40
CA GLY A 6 8.50 2.33 -9.47
C GLY A 6 7.18 2.13 -10.21
N VAL A 7 6.38 3.18 -10.35
CA VAL A 7 5.08 3.13 -11.04
C VAL A 7 5.22 2.64 -12.49
N ASP A 8 6.31 2.96 -13.18
CA ASP A 8 6.59 2.46 -14.53
C ASP A 8 6.79 0.95 -14.55
N ASP A 9 7.52 0.40 -13.58
CA ASP A 9 7.71 -1.05 -13.45
C ASP A 9 6.40 -1.76 -13.10
N PHE A 10 5.60 -1.13 -12.24
CA PHE A 10 4.27 -1.61 -11.89
C PHE A 10 3.34 -1.66 -13.11
N ALA A 11 3.38 -0.65 -13.98
CA ALA A 11 2.59 -0.63 -15.22
C ALA A 11 2.96 -1.78 -16.17
N GLN A 12 4.24 -2.16 -16.23
CA GLN A 12 4.67 -3.34 -16.98
C GLN A 12 4.14 -4.64 -16.36
N ALA A 13 4.23 -4.76 -15.04
CA ALA A 13 3.69 -5.90 -14.29
C ALA A 13 2.16 -5.99 -14.44
N GLU A 14 1.45 -4.87 -14.45
CA GLU A 14 0.01 -4.81 -14.68
C GLU A 14 -0.38 -5.42 -16.03
N ASN A 15 0.31 -5.07 -17.10
CA ASN A 15 0.07 -5.63 -18.43
C ASN A 15 0.26 -7.15 -18.46
N PHE A 16 1.25 -7.66 -17.74
CA PHE A 16 1.52 -9.09 -17.64
C PHE A 16 0.42 -9.84 -16.85
N ILE A 17 -0.01 -9.27 -15.74
CA ILE A 17 -1.04 -9.87 -14.87
C ILE A 17 -2.40 -9.87 -15.57
N ARG A 18 -2.80 -8.76 -16.20
CA ARG A 18 -4.10 -8.64 -16.89
C ARG A 18 -4.26 -9.60 -18.06
N ARG A 19 -3.17 -10.07 -18.65
CA ARG A 19 -3.24 -11.13 -19.69
C ARG A 19 -3.65 -12.48 -19.12
N ARG A 20 -3.40 -12.73 -17.84
CA ARG A 20 -3.70 -13.99 -17.14
C ARG A 20 -4.96 -13.90 -16.30
N ASP A 21 -5.19 -12.77 -15.70
CA ASP A 21 -6.35 -12.45 -14.87
C ASP A 21 -6.85 -11.04 -15.22
N PRO A 22 -7.75 -10.94 -16.23
CA PRO A 22 -8.30 -9.65 -16.65
C PRO A 22 -9.10 -8.92 -15.56
N ASP A 23 -9.60 -9.64 -14.58
CA ASP A 23 -10.43 -9.10 -13.48
C ASP A 23 -9.59 -8.68 -12.28
N ALA A 24 -8.28 -8.88 -12.29
CA ALA A 24 -7.40 -8.45 -11.21
C ALA A 24 -7.44 -6.93 -11.01
N LEU A 25 -7.77 -6.50 -9.79
CA LEU A 25 -7.70 -5.09 -9.42
C LEU A 25 -6.24 -4.71 -9.14
N MET A 26 -5.70 -3.81 -9.95
CA MET A 26 -4.34 -3.29 -9.84
C MET A 26 -4.39 -1.81 -9.47
N LEU A 27 -3.90 -1.46 -8.29
CA LEU A 27 -3.87 -0.07 -7.82
C LEU A 27 -2.45 0.33 -7.41
N ASP A 28 -2.07 1.53 -7.76
CA ASP A 28 -0.80 2.15 -7.43
C ASP A 28 -0.98 3.48 -6.70
N VAL A 29 0.06 3.92 -6.04
CA VAL A 29 0.21 5.30 -5.54
C VAL A 29 1.57 5.84 -5.96
N ARG A 30 1.68 7.17 -6.03
CA ARG A 30 2.89 7.86 -6.43
C ARG A 30 3.87 7.97 -5.27
N GLY A 31 5.11 7.52 -5.48
CA GLY A 31 6.22 7.75 -4.58
C GLY A 31 6.97 9.05 -4.89
N ASN A 32 7.94 9.38 -4.05
CA ASN A 32 8.74 10.60 -4.20
C ASN A 32 9.74 10.53 -5.38
N ASN A 33 9.98 9.33 -5.93
CA ASN A 33 10.85 9.13 -7.11
C ASN A 33 10.08 8.87 -8.42
N ASP A 34 8.76 8.94 -8.41
CA ASP A 34 7.91 8.71 -9.59
C ASP A 34 7.66 10.01 -10.37
N PHE A 35 8.73 10.67 -10.81
CA PHE A 35 8.66 11.99 -11.48
C PHE A 35 7.94 11.94 -12.83
N CYS A 36 8.01 10.83 -13.53
CA CYS A 36 7.45 10.66 -14.88
C CYS A 36 5.99 10.19 -14.89
N CYS A 37 5.38 10.01 -13.73
CA CYS A 37 4.04 9.43 -13.58
C CYS A 37 3.06 10.39 -12.89
N PRO A 38 2.73 11.55 -13.50
CA PRO A 38 1.89 12.56 -12.85
C PRO A 38 0.45 12.11 -12.61
N ASN A 39 -0.01 11.04 -13.26
CA ASN A 39 -1.37 10.53 -13.15
C ASN A 39 -1.57 9.59 -11.96
N ALA A 40 -0.51 9.05 -11.37
CA ALA A 40 -0.62 8.24 -10.17
C ALA A 40 -0.95 9.15 -8.97
N PRO A 41 -1.98 8.83 -8.16
CA PRO A 41 -2.34 9.64 -7.01
C PRO A 41 -1.34 9.44 -5.87
N TYR A 42 -1.22 10.42 -4.98
CA TYR A 42 -0.36 10.31 -3.80
C TYR A 42 -0.92 9.36 -2.75
N TYR A 43 -2.23 9.21 -2.68
CA TYR A 43 -2.89 8.24 -1.81
C TYR A 43 -4.19 7.75 -2.44
N ARG A 44 -4.66 6.60 -1.99
CA ARG A 44 -5.98 6.06 -2.33
C ARG A 44 -6.69 5.59 -1.08
N VAL A 45 -8.00 5.72 -1.10
CA VAL A 45 -8.90 5.04 -0.17
C VAL A 45 -9.72 4.05 -0.99
N THR A 46 -9.71 2.79 -0.59
CA THR A 46 -10.43 1.73 -1.31
C THR A 46 -10.99 0.71 -0.33
N ASP A 47 -12.07 0.04 -0.73
CA ASP A 47 -12.67 -1.04 0.06
C ASP A 47 -12.30 -2.39 -0.55
N PHE A 48 -11.95 -3.34 0.30
CA PHE A 48 -11.63 -4.70 -0.08
C PHE A 48 -12.23 -5.69 0.92
N GLY A 49 -13.19 -6.49 0.45
CA GLY A 49 -13.87 -7.48 1.30
C GLY A 49 -14.59 -6.90 2.53
N GLY A 50 -15.05 -5.65 2.47
CA GLY A 50 -15.65 -4.95 3.59
C GLY A 50 -14.66 -4.25 4.53
N VAL A 51 -13.36 -4.31 4.22
CA VAL A 51 -12.28 -3.62 4.94
C VAL A 51 -11.88 -2.37 4.17
N ARG A 52 -11.83 -1.22 4.85
CA ARG A 52 -11.48 0.06 4.24
C ARG A 52 -9.99 0.31 4.39
N LEU A 53 -9.32 0.53 3.26
CA LEU A 53 -7.86 0.62 3.16
C LEU A 53 -7.43 2.03 2.78
N TYR A 54 -6.40 2.53 3.45
CA TYR A 54 -5.63 3.71 3.07
C TYR A 54 -4.31 3.25 2.46
N LEU A 55 -4.03 3.65 1.22
CA LEU A 55 -2.81 3.31 0.50
C LEU A 55 -2.01 4.57 0.24
N THR A 56 -0.75 4.59 0.62
CA THR A 56 0.16 5.72 0.38
C THR A 56 1.60 5.25 0.26
N HIS A 57 2.44 6.06 -0.41
CA HIS A 57 3.89 5.83 -0.34
C HIS A 57 4.43 6.19 1.05
N GLY A 58 3.94 7.26 1.66
CA GLY A 58 4.28 7.65 3.02
C GLY A 58 5.23 8.86 3.13
N HIS A 59 5.81 9.35 2.04
CA HIS A 59 6.71 10.51 2.10
C HIS A 59 6.00 11.80 2.52
N LEU A 60 4.75 12.02 2.10
CA LEU A 60 3.95 13.17 2.50
C LEU A 60 3.49 13.09 3.95
N GLU A 61 3.30 11.90 4.48
CA GLU A 61 2.97 11.63 5.88
C GLU A 61 4.20 11.57 6.79
N ARG A 62 5.40 11.80 6.23
CA ARG A 62 6.67 11.84 6.97
C ARG A 62 6.95 10.58 7.80
N VAL A 63 6.67 9.40 7.23
CA VAL A 63 6.77 8.13 7.95
C VAL A 63 8.19 7.76 8.39
N LYS A 64 9.24 8.37 7.83
CA LYS A 64 10.62 8.23 8.31
C LYS A 64 10.87 8.90 9.66
N LEU A 65 10.05 9.88 10.04
CA LEU A 65 10.15 10.60 11.31
C LEU A 65 9.17 10.06 12.36
N THR A 66 7.92 9.84 11.96
CA THR A 66 6.85 9.41 12.85
C THR A 66 5.71 8.78 12.05
N ARG A 67 4.93 7.90 12.67
CA ARG A 67 3.72 7.33 12.08
C ARG A 67 2.45 8.14 12.40
N SER A 68 2.57 9.19 13.21
CA SER A 68 1.42 9.94 13.72
C SER A 68 0.57 10.58 12.62
N PHE A 69 1.19 11.19 11.61
CA PHE A 69 0.46 11.81 10.52
C PHE A 69 -0.28 10.78 9.66
N LEU A 70 0.34 9.63 9.40
CA LEU A 70 -0.29 8.54 8.67
C LEU A 70 -1.51 8.01 9.44
N TYR A 71 -1.34 7.77 10.74
CA TYR A 71 -2.42 7.32 11.62
C TYR A 71 -3.61 8.28 11.58
N GLU A 72 -3.36 9.59 11.76
CA GLU A 72 -4.42 10.61 11.75
C GLU A 72 -5.14 10.67 10.41
N ARG A 73 -4.42 10.65 9.29
CA ARG A 73 -5.03 10.67 7.95
C ARG A 73 -5.90 9.44 7.69
N ALA A 74 -5.40 8.26 8.00
CA ALA A 74 -6.15 7.02 7.84
C ALA A 74 -7.39 6.98 8.75
N ARG A 75 -7.29 7.53 9.95
CA ARG A 75 -8.40 7.66 10.89
C ARG A 75 -9.46 8.65 10.41
N GLU A 76 -9.06 9.81 9.90
CA GLU A 76 -9.98 10.80 9.30
C GLU A 76 -10.78 10.20 8.13
N GLU A 77 -10.13 9.37 7.31
CA GLU A 77 -10.78 8.63 6.21
C GLU A 77 -11.55 7.39 6.68
N LYS A 78 -11.58 7.13 7.99
CA LYS A 78 -12.27 5.97 8.61
C LYS A 78 -11.76 4.63 8.06
N CYS A 79 -10.46 4.54 7.80
CA CYS A 79 -9.83 3.32 7.31
C CYS A 79 -9.53 2.34 8.45
N ASP A 80 -9.62 1.06 8.14
CA ASP A 80 -9.30 -0.03 9.07
C ASP A 80 -7.80 -0.35 9.05
N ILE A 81 -7.17 -0.23 7.87
CA ILE A 81 -5.75 -0.50 7.65
C ILE A 81 -5.15 0.58 6.76
N ALA A 82 -3.95 1.05 7.11
CA ALA A 82 -3.13 1.89 6.25
C ALA A 82 -1.87 1.13 5.82
N PHE A 83 -1.71 0.96 4.51
CA PHE A 83 -0.50 0.44 3.90
C PHE A 83 0.39 1.58 3.43
N TYR A 84 1.67 1.51 3.78
CA TYR A 84 2.66 2.53 3.43
C TYR A 84 4.03 1.92 3.10
N GLY A 85 4.87 2.68 2.42
CA GLY A 85 6.23 2.27 2.04
C GLY A 85 7.28 3.25 2.51
N HIS A 86 8.15 3.68 1.60
CA HIS A 86 9.16 4.73 1.74
C HIS A 86 10.34 4.40 2.67
N THR A 87 10.13 3.75 3.81
CA THR A 87 11.21 3.39 4.75
C THR A 87 12.02 2.19 4.29
N HIS A 88 11.47 1.36 3.40
CA HIS A 88 11.99 0.07 2.95
C HIS A 88 12.16 -0.96 4.09
N GLU A 89 11.54 -0.74 5.22
CA GLU A 89 11.60 -1.62 6.38
C GLU A 89 10.22 -2.19 6.70
N PRO A 90 10.07 -3.51 6.79
CA PRO A 90 8.81 -4.11 7.17
C PRO A 90 8.40 -3.67 8.57
N ASP A 91 7.13 -3.30 8.71
CA ASP A 91 6.60 -2.82 9.97
C ASP A 91 5.10 -3.12 10.07
N MET A 92 4.64 -3.47 11.25
CA MET A 92 3.22 -3.70 11.50
C MET A 92 2.87 -3.23 12.91
N VAL A 93 2.00 -2.21 12.98
CA VAL A 93 1.50 -1.64 14.22
C VAL A 93 0.02 -1.97 14.34
N THR A 94 -0.33 -2.75 15.36
CA THR A 94 -1.72 -3.11 15.64
C THR A 94 -2.52 -1.91 16.12
N GLY A 95 -3.82 -1.89 15.82
CA GLY A 95 -4.71 -0.80 16.18
C GLY A 95 -5.82 -0.61 15.14
N VAL A 96 -6.57 0.48 15.26
CA VAL A 96 -7.57 0.90 14.28
C VAL A 96 -7.37 2.39 14.01
N PRO A 97 -6.77 2.73 12.87
CA PRO A 97 -6.27 1.84 11.81
C PRO A 97 -5.01 1.05 12.22
N MET A 98 -4.89 -0.18 11.70
CA MET A 98 -3.63 -0.90 11.68
C MET A 98 -2.69 -0.24 10.67
N LEU A 99 -1.40 -0.09 10.99
CA LEU A 99 -0.41 0.44 10.05
C LEU A 99 0.50 -0.69 9.58
N VAL A 100 0.68 -0.82 8.27
CA VAL A 100 1.45 -1.91 7.67
C VAL A 100 2.42 -1.37 6.61
N ASN A 101 3.69 -1.63 6.80
CA ASN A 101 4.71 -1.46 5.77
C ASN A 101 5.18 -2.85 5.32
N PRO A 102 4.97 -3.23 4.07
CA PRO A 102 5.39 -4.54 3.58
C PRO A 102 6.91 -4.69 3.39
N GLY A 103 7.67 -3.62 3.54
CA GLY A 103 9.08 -3.57 3.16
C GLY A 103 9.25 -3.13 1.71
N ALA A 104 10.28 -3.62 1.05
CA ALA A 104 10.62 -3.24 -0.32
C ALA A 104 10.74 -4.45 -1.24
N VAL A 105 10.16 -4.34 -2.44
CA VAL A 105 10.24 -5.39 -3.48
C VAL A 105 11.69 -5.69 -3.85
N CYS A 106 12.55 -4.68 -3.91
CA CYS A 106 13.99 -4.88 -4.17
C CYS A 106 14.72 -5.66 -3.06
N ARG A 107 14.08 -5.86 -1.92
CA ARG A 107 14.53 -6.74 -0.82
C ARG A 107 13.71 -8.03 -0.72
N GLU A 108 12.97 -8.36 -1.78
CA GLU A 108 12.13 -9.55 -1.86
C GLU A 108 11.03 -9.61 -0.77
N GLN A 109 10.51 -8.44 -0.38
CA GLN A 109 9.53 -8.29 0.68
C GLN A 109 8.18 -7.83 0.13
N MET A 110 7.10 -8.39 0.68
CA MET A 110 5.73 -8.02 0.37
C MET A 110 4.82 -8.32 1.56
N ALA A 111 3.58 -7.85 1.51
CA ALA A 111 2.53 -8.25 2.43
C ALA A 111 1.35 -8.83 1.65
N MET A 112 0.69 -9.80 2.25
CA MET A 112 -0.56 -10.37 1.76
C MET A 112 -1.67 -9.98 2.73
N LEU A 113 -2.74 -9.38 2.20
CA LEU A 113 -3.98 -9.15 2.93
C LEU A 113 -4.99 -10.21 2.52
N GLU A 114 -5.46 -10.98 3.49
CA GLU A 114 -6.61 -11.89 3.35
C GLU A 114 -7.78 -11.31 4.13
N VAL A 115 -8.96 -11.32 3.53
CA VAL A 115 -10.19 -10.91 4.22
C VAL A 115 -11.20 -12.03 4.12
N GLU A 116 -11.70 -12.51 5.26
CA GLU A 116 -12.72 -13.53 5.38
C GLU A 116 -13.81 -13.03 6.34
N ASP A 117 -15.06 -12.97 5.87
CA ASP A 117 -16.21 -12.46 6.64
C ASP A 117 -15.96 -11.06 7.25
N GLY A 118 -15.35 -10.16 6.48
CA GLY A 118 -15.01 -8.81 6.93
C GLY A 118 -13.85 -8.74 7.92
N ARG A 119 -13.16 -9.86 8.18
CA ARG A 119 -12.03 -9.94 9.12
C ARG A 119 -10.71 -9.97 8.35
N PRO A 120 -9.87 -8.93 8.49
CA PRO A 120 -8.58 -8.87 7.79
C PRO A 120 -7.51 -9.67 8.54
N ARG A 121 -6.63 -10.29 7.75
CA ARG A 121 -5.39 -10.88 8.23
C ARG A 121 -4.26 -10.43 7.31
N VAL A 122 -3.23 -9.85 7.88
CA VAL A 122 -2.03 -9.44 7.14
C VAL A 122 -0.90 -10.41 7.44
N LYS A 123 -0.25 -10.90 6.38
CA LYS A 123 0.95 -11.74 6.46
C LYS A 123 2.10 -11.03 5.79
N MET A 124 3.23 -10.92 6.48
CA MET A 124 4.48 -10.45 5.89
C MET A 124 5.16 -11.61 5.19
N LEU A 125 5.60 -11.40 3.96
CA LEU A 125 6.18 -12.44 3.10
C LEU A 125 7.56 -12.01 2.61
N VAL A 126 8.45 -12.99 2.47
CA VAL A 126 9.74 -12.88 1.79
C VAL A 126 9.73 -13.89 0.64
N PHE A 127 10.13 -13.46 -0.54
CA PHE A 127 10.07 -14.32 -1.74
C PHE A 127 11.42 -14.45 -2.46
#